data_92e4552fe7098e025655cb1851d5807a
#
_entry.id   92e4552fe7098e025655cb1851d5807a
#
_cell.length_a   1.000
_cell.length_b   1.000
_cell.length_c   1.000
_cell.angle_alpha   90.00
_cell.angle_beta   90.00
_cell.angle_gamma   90.00
#
_symmetry.space_group_name_H-M   'P 1'
#
loop_
_entity.id
_entity.type
_entity.pdbx_description
1 polymer ?
#
loop_
_entity_poly.entity_id
_entity_poly.type
_entity_poly.pdbx_seq_one_letter_code
_entity_poly.pdbx_strand_id
1 'polypeptide(L)'
;MDNFLDKIFFRSRNLDYISQNLINLTTQTPAKRIFEALNTYSESSEVRYVGGCVRKVIKKETVDDIDLATNLVPNEVCDALKKQNINFYETGIQHGTITAIIDDHKYEITSLRKDVSTDGRHAKVEFSSDWKEDAARRDFSINSIYSDKNGNLFDPYNGKKDHERGNINFIGDSENRIKEDYLRILRYVRFFINYSNQSHDLNICLLYTSPSPRDLSTSRMPSSA
;
A
#
# COMPACT_ATOMS: atom_id res chain seq x y z
N MET A 1 -35.17 20.44 32.40
CA MET A 1 -34.32 21.24 31.44
C MET A 1 -33.01 20.46 31.24
N ASP A 2 -33.06 19.48 30.37
CA ASP A 2 -31.90 18.63 30.07
C ASP A 2 -30.92 19.42 29.22
N ASN A 3 -29.71 19.52 29.73
CA ASN A 3 -28.63 20.32 29.16
C ASN A 3 -28.31 19.86 27.74
N PHE A 4 -28.76 20.60 26.75
CA PHE A 4 -28.42 20.46 25.34
C PHE A 4 -26.88 20.55 25.09
N LEU A 5 -26.14 21.19 26.02
CA LEU A 5 -24.70 21.31 25.96
C LEU A 5 -23.96 20.00 26.29
N ASP A 6 -24.53 19.12 27.12
CA ASP A 6 -23.92 17.81 27.43
C ASP A 6 -23.94 16.85 26.23
N LYS A 7 -24.88 17.01 25.30
CA LYS A 7 -24.93 16.23 24.04
C LYS A 7 -23.89 16.65 23.00
N ILE A 8 -23.33 17.85 23.13
CA ILE A 8 -22.34 18.39 22.18
C ILE A 8 -20.91 18.02 22.62
N PHE A 9 -20.63 17.91 23.91
CA PHE A 9 -19.28 17.64 24.45
C PHE A 9 -18.97 16.18 24.72
N PHE A 10 -19.96 15.30 24.82
CA PHE A 10 -19.80 13.85 25.03
C PHE A 10 -20.17 12.99 23.81
N ARG A 11 -19.92 13.46 22.59
CA ARG A 11 -19.61 12.53 21.52
C ARG A 11 -18.17 12.07 21.67
N SER A 12 -17.89 11.21 22.66
CA SER A 12 -16.75 10.31 22.57
C SER A 12 -16.92 9.65 21.20
N ARG A 13 -16.04 9.95 20.25
CA ARG A 13 -15.93 9.14 19.04
C ARG A 13 -15.63 7.73 19.56
N ASN A 14 -16.64 6.86 19.57
CA ASN A 14 -16.39 5.44 19.60
C ASN A 14 -15.64 5.17 18.31
N LEU A 15 -14.29 5.24 18.40
CA LEU A 15 -13.40 4.89 17.32
C LEU A 15 -13.77 3.46 16.95
N ASP A 16 -13.96 3.21 15.66
CA ASP A 16 -14.16 1.86 15.21
C ASP A 16 -12.93 1.01 15.54
N TYR A 17 -13.09 -0.31 15.54
CA TYR A 17 -12.00 -1.24 15.85
C TYR A 17 -10.74 -0.97 15.03
N ILE A 18 -10.88 -0.61 13.75
CA ILE A 18 -9.77 -0.38 12.81
C ILE A 18 -8.98 0.86 13.25
N SER A 19 -9.66 1.98 13.47
CA SER A 19 -9.02 3.23 13.92
C SER A 19 -8.28 3.04 15.23
N GLN A 20 -8.90 2.35 16.21
CA GLN A 20 -8.26 2.10 17.51
C GLN A 20 -6.98 1.26 17.36
N ASN A 21 -7.00 0.21 16.54
CA ASN A 21 -5.81 -0.63 16.36
C ASN A 21 -4.69 0.08 15.59
N LEU A 22 -5.02 0.96 14.64
CA LEU A 22 -4.02 1.78 13.94
C LEU A 22 -3.39 2.83 14.87
N ILE A 23 -4.17 3.43 15.77
CA ILE A 23 -3.66 4.29 16.85
C ILE A 23 -2.74 3.49 17.77
N ASN A 24 -3.16 2.30 18.19
CA ASN A 24 -2.36 1.43 19.03
C ASN A 24 -1.06 1.03 18.33
N LEU A 25 -1.10 0.70 17.04
CA LEU A 25 0.08 0.41 16.24
C LEU A 25 1.07 1.59 16.24
N THR A 26 0.57 2.83 16.17
CA THR A 26 1.42 4.03 16.26
C THR A 26 1.99 4.24 17.66
N THR A 27 1.16 4.09 18.71
CA THR A 27 1.54 4.48 20.08
C THR A 27 2.34 3.41 20.81
N GLN A 28 2.15 2.14 20.46
CA GLN A 28 2.77 0.99 21.14
C GLN A 28 4.00 0.45 20.40
N THR A 29 4.33 0.99 19.21
CA THR A 29 5.51 0.57 18.46
C THR A 29 6.44 1.75 18.20
N PRO A 30 7.72 1.49 17.87
CA PRO A 30 8.65 2.53 17.46
C PRO A 30 8.24 3.34 16.22
N ALA A 31 7.19 2.91 15.48
CA ALA A 31 6.64 3.66 14.35
C ALA A 31 6.28 5.10 14.71
N LYS A 32 5.90 5.37 15.97
CA LYS A 32 5.65 6.73 16.49
C LYS A 32 6.79 7.69 16.15
N ARG A 33 8.05 7.27 16.34
CA ARG A 33 9.22 8.11 16.07
C ARG A 33 9.35 8.44 14.58
N ILE A 34 8.99 7.50 13.70
CA ILE A 34 8.99 7.73 12.25
C ILE A 34 7.90 8.72 11.88
N PHE A 35 6.68 8.55 12.42
CA PHE A 35 5.59 9.51 12.20
C PHE A 35 5.96 10.92 12.70
N GLU A 36 6.62 11.04 13.82
CA GLU A 36 7.10 12.32 14.33
C GLU A 36 8.17 12.91 13.42
N ALA A 37 9.17 12.12 13.01
CA ALA A 37 10.25 12.57 12.14
C ALA A 37 9.74 13.10 10.80
N LEU A 38 8.88 12.34 10.14
CA LEU A 38 8.41 12.69 8.80
C LEU A 38 7.34 13.78 8.81
N ASN A 39 6.36 13.74 9.72
CA ASN A 39 5.30 14.75 9.77
C ASN A 39 5.76 16.13 10.28
N THR A 40 6.94 16.23 10.88
CA THR A 40 7.50 17.51 11.35
C THR A 40 8.56 18.07 10.40
N TYR A 41 8.86 17.40 9.30
CA TYR A 41 9.86 17.83 8.34
C TYR A 41 9.49 19.15 7.66
N SER A 42 8.23 19.29 7.25
CA SER A 42 7.62 20.50 6.71
C SER A 42 6.13 20.60 7.09
N GLU A 43 5.51 21.75 6.88
CA GLU A 43 4.08 21.93 7.18
C GLU A 43 3.15 21.03 6.36
N SER A 44 3.57 20.65 5.14
CA SER A 44 2.80 19.80 4.24
C SER A 44 3.22 18.35 4.24
N SER A 45 4.24 17.97 5.04
CA SER A 45 4.73 16.60 5.06
C SER A 45 3.76 15.66 5.78
N GLU A 46 3.51 14.52 5.15
CA GLU A 46 2.63 13.48 5.68
C GLU A 46 3.25 12.09 5.51
N VAL A 47 3.01 11.24 6.51
CA VAL A 47 3.27 9.80 6.42
C VAL A 47 2.03 9.02 6.82
N ARG A 48 1.78 7.90 6.14
CA ARG A 48 0.64 7.01 6.39
C ARG A 48 1.06 5.54 6.34
N TYR A 49 0.39 4.73 7.12
CA TYR A 49 0.40 3.27 6.93
C TYR A 49 -0.20 2.91 5.58
N VAL A 50 0.28 1.83 4.96
CA VAL A 50 -0.26 1.40 3.66
C VAL A 50 -0.15 -0.12 3.46
N GLY A 51 -0.98 -0.66 2.60
CA GLY A 51 -0.83 -2.03 2.10
C GLY A 51 -1.05 -3.12 3.13
N GLY A 52 -0.01 -3.93 3.38
CA GLY A 52 -0.08 -5.13 4.19
C GLY A 52 -0.55 -4.90 5.62
N CYS A 53 0.03 -3.92 6.31
CA CYS A 53 -0.29 -3.63 7.70
C CYS A 53 -1.74 -3.15 7.88
N VAL A 54 -2.22 -2.24 7.01
CA VAL A 54 -3.62 -1.76 7.07
C VAL A 54 -4.60 -2.91 6.81
N ARG A 55 -4.33 -3.74 5.81
CA ARG A 55 -5.16 -4.90 5.46
C ARG A 55 -5.23 -5.91 6.61
N LYS A 56 -4.11 -6.24 7.28
CA LYS A 56 -4.06 -7.11 8.45
C LYS A 56 -4.89 -6.55 9.61
N VAL A 57 -4.81 -5.23 9.87
CA VAL A 57 -5.66 -4.59 10.88
C VAL A 57 -7.14 -4.72 10.56
N ILE A 58 -7.55 -4.50 9.30
CA ILE A 58 -8.94 -4.67 8.87
C ILE A 58 -9.42 -6.11 9.10
N LYS A 59 -8.56 -7.10 8.82
CA LYS A 59 -8.88 -8.54 9.00
C LYS A 59 -8.71 -9.04 10.44
N LYS A 60 -8.28 -8.18 11.36
CA LYS A 60 -8.00 -8.51 12.77
C LYS A 60 -6.86 -9.53 12.92
N GLU A 61 -5.89 -9.48 12.01
CA GLU A 61 -4.67 -10.28 12.02
C GLU A 61 -3.53 -9.52 12.71
N THR A 62 -2.51 -10.25 13.16
CA THR A 62 -1.28 -9.66 13.71
C THR A 62 -0.51 -8.93 12.62
N VAL A 63 0.00 -7.75 12.95
CA VAL A 63 0.85 -6.96 12.04
C VAL A 63 2.31 -7.26 12.35
N ASP A 64 3.01 -7.89 11.40
CA ASP A 64 4.44 -8.25 11.55
C ASP A 64 5.32 -7.24 10.82
N ASP A 65 4.90 -6.81 9.61
CA ASP A 65 5.62 -5.86 8.78
C ASP A 65 4.84 -4.56 8.67
N ILE A 66 5.53 -3.44 8.84
CA ILE A 66 4.93 -2.11 8.77
C ILE A 66 5.48 -1.39 7.55
N ASP A 67 4.60 -1.20 6.56
CA ASP A 67 4.86 -0.41 5.37
C ASP A 67 4.27 0.99 5.54
N LEU A 68 5.08 2.00 5.25
CA LEU A 68 4.71 3.41 5.31
C LEU A 68 4.84 4.04 3.92
N ALA A 69 3.96 4.98 3.63
CA ALA A 69 4.03 5.84 2.46
C ALA A 69 4.13 7.30 2.90
N THR A 70 4.88 8.13 2.17
CA THR A 70 5.05 9.56 2.48
C THR A 70 5.10 10.39 1.20
N ASN A 71 4.61 11.62 1.28
CA ASN A 71 4.72 12.59 0.20
C ASN A 71 6.09 13.27 0.11
N LEU A 72 7.00 12.95 1.02
CA LEU A 72 8.40 13.39 0.94
C LEU A 72 9.16 12.59 -0.13
N VAL A 73 10.08 13.23 -0.84
CA VAL A 73 11.00 12.53 -1.74
C VAL A 73 12.10 11.82 -0.93
N PRO A 74 12.78 10.79 -1.48
CA PRO A 74 13.70 9.95 -0.72
C PRO A 74 14.79 10.71 0.04
N ASN A 75 15.37 11.75 -0.55
CA ASN A 75 16.39 12.57 0.12
C ASN A 75 15.83 13.28 1.36
N GLU A 76 14.61 13.81 1.27
CA GLU A 76 13.94 14.47 2.40
C GLU A 76 13.60 13.46 3.50
N VAL A 77 13.21 12.22 3.15
CA VAL A 77 13.03 11.13 4.11
C VAL A 77 14.34 10.84 4.85
N CYS A 78 15.45 10.71 4.13
CA CYS A 78 16.77 10.51 4.74
C CYS A 78 17.13 11.64 5.70
N ASP A 79 16.89 12.90 5.30
CA ASP A 79 17.20 14.07 6.12
C ASP A 79 16.31 14.15 7.38
N ALA A 80 15.02 13.82 7.25
CA ALA A 80 14.10 13.74 8.38
C ALA A 80 14.53 12.69 9.41
N LEU A 81 14.90 11.49 8.94
CA LEU A 81 15.38 10.39 9.79
C LEU A 81 16.70 10.75 10.48
N LYS A 82 17.67 11.35 9.75
CA LYS A 82 18.94 11.84 10.31
C LYS A 82 18.73 12.85 11.44
N LYS A 83 17.84 13.84 11.23
CA LYS A 83 17.53 14.85 12.25
C LYS A 83 17.01 14.26 13.57
N GLN A 84 16.36 13.09 13.51
CA GLN A 84 15.81 12.39 14.67
C GLN A 84 16.70 11.24 15.16
N ASN A 85 17.93 11.13 14.66
CA ASN A 85 18.89 10.06 14.99
C ASN A 85 18.27 8.66 14.80
N ILE A 86 17.54 8.45 13.70
CA ILE A 86 16.97 7.17 13.30
C ILE A 86 17.89 6.55 12.25
N ASN A 87 18.37 5.32 12.51
CA ASN A 87 19.18 4.58 11.55
C ASN A 87 18.33 4.13 10.36
N PHE A 88 18.93 4.17 9.16
CA PHE A 88 18.23 3.73 7.95
C PHE A 88 19.22 3.19 6.90
N TYR A 89 18.67 2.44 5.95
CA TYR A 89 19.35 1.98 4.75
C TYR A 89 18.62 2.45 3.50
N GLU A 90 19.39 2.82 2.49
CA GLU A 90 18.90 3.26 1.18
C GLU A 90 18.72 2.04 0.25
N THR A 91 17.95 1.05 0.69
CA THR A 91 17.79 -0.27 0.05
C THR A 91 17.15 -0.21 -1.33
N GLY A 92 16.43 0.84 -1.65
CA GLY A 92 15.71 1.00 -2.91
C GLY A 92 15.45 2.46 -3.27
N ILE A 93 16.43 3.34 -3.03
CA ILE A 93 16.30 4.79 -3.22
C ILE A 93 15.83 5.17 -4.63
N GLN A 94 16.32 4.47 -5.66
CA GLN A 94 15.89 4.69 -7.05
C GLN A 94 14.42 4.32 -7.30
N HIS A 95 13.81 3.53 -6.42
CA HIS A 95 12.39 3.19 -6.42
C HIS A 95 11.61 3.94 -5.33
N GLY A 96 12.30 4.83 -4.59
CA GLY A 96 11.69 5.65 -3.55
C GLY A 96 11.54 4.96 -2.21
N THR A 97 12.20 3.81 -1.96
CA THR A 97 12.09 3.08 -0.70
C THR A 97 13.33 3.23 0.16
N ILE A 98 13.09 3.61 1.42
CA ILE A 98 14.08 3.72 2.50
C ILE A 98 13.66 2.78 3.62
N THR A 99 14.59 1.99 4.15
CA THR A 99 14.31 1.12 5.31
C THR A 99 14.86 1.75 6.57
N ALA A 100 13.99 2.22 7.45
CA ALA A 100 14.35 2.70 8.78
C ALA A 100 14.46 1.52 9.76
N ILE A 101 15.38 1.62 10.74
CA ILE A 101 15.59 0.62 11.79
C ILE A 101 15.49 1.29 13.15
N ILE A 102 14.61 0.81 13.99
CA ILE A 102 14.44 1.24 15.37
C ILE A 102 14.21 0.01 16.24
N ASP A 103 15.01 -0.18 17.28
CA ASP A 103 14.90 -1.28 18.23
C ASP A 103 14.79 -2.65 17.53
N ASP A 104 15.67 -2.91 16.56
CA ASP A 104 15.73 -4.12 15.72
C ASP A 104 14.51 -4.35 14.81
N HIS A 105 13.53 -3.44 14.79
CA HIS A 105 12.41 -3.48 13.88
C HIS A 105 12.71 -2.69 12.59
N LYS A 106 12.28 -3.26 11.46
CA LYS A 106 12.42 -2.66 10.13
C LYS A 106 11.08 -2.04 9.70
N TYR A 107 11.19 -0.83 9.16
CA TYR A 107 10.05 -0.07 8.63
C TYR A 107 10.38 0.33 7.19
N GLU A 108 9.59 -0.14 6.24
CA GLU A 108 9.74 0.29 4.86
C GLU A 108 8.97 1.59 4.63
N ILE A 109 9.69 2.64 4.24
CA ILE A 109 9.14 3.96 3.96
C ILE A 109 9.27 4.19 2.46
N THR A 110 8.15 4.31 1.75
CA THR A 110 8.11 4.52 0.31
C THR A 110 7.56 5.90 -0.01
N SER A 111 8.32 6.68 -0.76
CA SER A 111 7.86 7.96 -1.32
C SER A 111 6.73 7.73 -2.32
N LEU A 112 5.69 8.58 -2.27
CA LEU A 112 4.61 8.54 -3.26
C LEU A 112 5.17 8.71 -4.66
N ARG A 113 4.65 7.97 -5.62
CA ARG A 113 5.14 7.96 -6.99
C ARG A 113 4.04 7.62 -7.98
N LYS A 114 4.25 8.03 -9.23
CA LYS A 114 3.51 7.54 -10.39
C LYS A 114 4.44 6.79 -11.33
N ASP A 115 3.92 5.80 -12.00
CA ASP A 115 4.65 5.04 -13.01
C ASP A 115 4.51 5.78 -14.35
N VAL A 116 5.62 6.27 -14.92
CA VAL A 116 5.63 7.05 -16.19
C VAL A 116 5.70 6.11 -17.39
N SER A 117 6.45 5.03 -17.28
CA SER A 117 6.51 3.97 -18.27
C SER A 117 6.82 2.66 -17.59
N THR A 118 6.12 1.61 -17.99
CA THR A 118 6.36 0.25 -17.48
C THR A 118 6.93 -0.61 -18.60
N ASP A 119 8.08 -1.25 -18.34
CA ASP A 119 8.63 -2.31 -19.16
C ASP A 119 8.75 -3.57 -18.27
N GLY A 120 7.65 -4.28 -18.16
CA GLY A 120 7.54 -5.42 -17.24
C GLY A 120 7.77 -5.02 -15.78
N ARG A 121 8.87 -5.51 -15.18
CA ARG A 121 9.21 -5.24 -13.76
C ARG A 121 9.86 -3.88 -13.50
N HIS A 122 10.33 -3.21 -14.55
CA HIS A 122 11.05 -1.95 -14.43
C HIS A 122 10.12 -0.80 -14.83
N ALA A 123 9.63 -0.08 -13.85
CA ALA A 123 8.93 1.17 -14.07
C ALA A 123 9.90 2.34 -13.91
N LYS A 124 9.91 3.25 -14.89
CA LYS A 124 10.48 4.57 -14.67
C LYS A 124 9.49 5.32 -13.79
N VAL A 125 9.92 5.65 -12.58
CA VAL A 125 9.08 6.29 -11.58
C VAL A 125 9.34 7.79 -11.53
N GLU A 126 8.29 8.56 -11.28
CA GLU A 126 8.36 9.97 -10.94
C GLU A 126 7.72 10.15 -9.57
N PHE A 127 8.40 10.84 -8.65
CA PHE A 127 7.86 11.10 -7.32
C PHE A 127 6.68 12.07 -7.41
N SER A 128 5.66 11.81 -6.60
CA SER A 128 4.44 12.60 -6.54
C SER A 128 4.13 12.97 -5.10
N SER A 129 3.37 14.04 -4.91
CA SER A 129 2.77 14.37 -3.61
C SER A 129 1.30 13.95 -3.53
N ASP A 130 0.72 13.43 -4.61
CA ASP A 130 -0.69 13.05 -4.67
C ASP A 130 -0.89 11.59 -4.25
N TRP A 131 -1.59 11.40 -3.13
CA TRP A 131 -1.97 10.10 -2.59
C TRP A 131 -2.83 9.27 -3.54
N LYS A 132 -3.65 9.92 -4.37
CA LYS A 132 -4.53 9.25 -5.32
C LYS A 132 -3.74 8.71 -6.52
N GLU A 133 -2.71 9.44 -6.97
CA GLU A 133 -1.79 8.96 -8.01
C GLU A 133 -1.02 7.71 -7.55
N ASP A 134 -0.48 7.72 -6.31
CA ASP A 134 0.19 6.53 -5.76
C ASP A 134 -0.78 5.35 -5.60
N ALA A 135 -2.00 5.61 -5.16
CA ALA A 135 -3.02 4.57 -5.06
C ALA A 135 -3.39 3.98 -6.43
N ALA A 136 -3.48 4.80 -7.48
CA ALA A 136 -3.85 4.39 -8.84
C ALA A 136 -2.86 3.39 -9.47
N ARG A 137 -1.57 3.51 -9.16
CA ARG A 137 -0.53 2.60 -9.69
C ARG A 137 -0.50 1.23 -9.00
N ARG A 138 -1.14 1.07 -7.83
CA ARG A 138 -1.17 -0.19 -7.10
C ARG A 138 -1.97 -1.25 -7.85
N ASP A 139 -1.76 -2.50 -7.50
CA ASP A 139 -2.38 -3.64 -8.18
C ASP A 139 -3.87 -3.80 -7.83
N PHE A 140 -4.18 -3.89 -6.53
CA PHE A 140 -5.52 -4.20 -6.05
C PHE A 140 -6.05 -3.12 -5.09
N SER A 141 -7.39 -2.91 -5.10
CA SER A 141 -8.08 -1.99 -4.20
C SER A 141 -7.73 -2.24 -2.73
N ILE A 142 -7.65 -3.50 -2.30
CA ILE A 142 -7.30 -3.91 -0.93
C ILE A 142 -5.86 -3.54 -0.51
N ASN A 143 -4.99 -3.19 -1.46
CA ASN A 143 -3.61 -2.78 -1.22
C ASN A 143 -3.42 -1.25 -1.31
N SER A 144 -4.48 -0.50 -1.64
CA SER A 144 -4.46 0.95 -1.79
C SER A 144 -5.17 1.69 -0.66
N ILE A 145 -5.27 1.06 0.50
CA ILE A 145 -5.84 1.65 1.71
C ILE A 145 -4.69 2.22 2.53
N TYR A 146 -4.82 3.49 2.90
CA TYR A 146 -3.85 4.21 3.73
C TYR A 146 -4.48 4.61 5.05
N SER A 147 -3.67 4.79 6.08
CA SER A 147 -4.12 5.35 7.36
C SER A 147 -3.11 6.31 7.95
N ASP A 148 -3.57 7.42 8.46
CA ASP A 148 -2.74 8.31 9.27
C ASP A 148 -2.50 7.73 10.68
N LYS A 149 -1.69 8.43 11.49
CA LYS A 149 -1.41 8.06 12.89
C LYS A 149 -2.64 8.06 13.80
N ASN A 150 -3.71 8.71 13.41
CA ASN A 150 -4.96 8.84 14.16
C ASN A 150 -6.00 7.80 13.74
N GLY A 151 -5.64 6.87 12.85
CA GLY A 151 -6.52 5.82 12.36
C GLY A 151 -7.55 6.30 11.32
N ASN A 152 -7.40 7.51 10.77
CA ASN A 152 -8.26 7.96 9.68
C ASN A 152 -7.84 7.27 8.38
N LEU A 153 -8.78 6.62 7.72
CA LEU A 153 -8.51 5.93 6.46
C LEU A 153 -8.63 6.87 5.26
N PHE A 154 -7.69 6.72 4.32
CA PHE A 154 -7.81 7.24 2.97
C PHE A 154 -7.90 6.04 2.02
N ASP A 155 -9.06 5.83 1.44
CA ASP A 155 -9.40 4.65 0.64
C ASP A 155 -10.09 5.07 -0.67
N PRO A 156 -9.31 5.54 -1.67
CA PRO A 156 -9.87 6.11 -2.89
C PRO A 156 -10.53 5.09 -3.81
N TYR A 157 -10.26 3.80 -3.61
CA TYR A 157 -10.76 2.71 -4.45
C TYR A 157 -11.68 1.73 -3.73
N ASN A 158 -12.23 2.10 -2.55
CA ASN A 158 -13.11 1.27 -1.74
C ASN A 158 -12.51 -0.09 -1.34
N GLY A 159 -11.22 -0.15 -1.13
CA GLY A 159 -10.49 -1.37 -0.78
C GLY A 159 -10.95 -1.99 0.54
N LYS A 160 -11.35 -1.18 1.53
CA LYS A 160 -11.97 -1.67 2.77
C LYS A 160 -13.23 -2.46 2.51
N LYS A 161 -14.13 -1.94 1.67
CA LYS A 161 -15.38 -2.61 1.31
C LYS A 161 -15.13 -3.89 0.51
N ASP A 162 -14.17 -3.86 -0.40
CA ASP A 162 -13.77 -5.03 -1.17
C ASP A 162 -13.22 -6.11 -0.24
N HIS A 163 -12.35 -5.73 0.69
CA HIS A 163 -11.78 -6.65 1.66
C HIS A 163 -12.85 -7.30 2.55
N GLU A 164 -13.80 -6.52 3.07
CA GLU A 164 -14.92 -7.00 3.89
C GLU A 164 -15.82 -7.99 3.14
N ARG A 165 -15.95 -7.82 1.81
CA ARG A 165 -16.74 -8.68 0.93
C ARG A 165 -15.97 -9.87 0.37
N GLY A 166 -14.66 -9.93 0.57
CA GLY A 166 -13.80 -10.92 -0.04
C GLY A 166 -13.59 -10.73 -1.54
N ASN A 167 -13.73 -9.50 -2.04
CA ASN A 167 -13.47 -9.17 -3.44
C ASN A 167 -12.01 -8.82 -3.63
N ILE A 168 -11.41 -9.33 -4.71
CA ILE A 168 -10.04 -8.97 -5.14
C ILE A 168 -10.15 -8.24 -6.48
N ASN A 169 -10.31 -6.93 -6.42
CA ASN A 169 -10.48 -6.09 -7.58
C ASN A 169 -9.17 -5.41 -7.98
N PHE A 170 -8.82 -5.48 -9.27
CA PHE A 170 -7.75 -4.66 -9.83
C PHE A 170 -8.14 -3.18 -9.79
N ILE A 171 -7.14 -2.31 -9.63
CA ILE A 171 -7.32 -0.87 -9.82
C ILE A 171 -7.10 -0.60 -11.32
N GLY A 172 -8.16 -0.18 -12.00
CA GLY A 172 -8.19 -0.04 -13.45
C GLY A 172 -8.63 -1.33 -14.15
N ASP A 173 -8.36 -1.41 -15.44
CA ASP A 173 -8.71 -2.56 -16.27
C ASP A 173 -7.79 -3.74 -15.99
N SER A 174 -8.36 -4.89 -15.63
CA SER A 174 -7.60 -6.07 -15.18
C SER A 174 -6.69 -6.64 -16.27
N GLU A 175 -7.13 -6.63 -17.51
CA GLU A 175 -6.36 -7.17 -18.63
C GLU A 175 -5.12 -6.31 -18.91
N ASN A 176 -5.29 -4.98 -18.93
CA ASN A 176 -4.18 -4.05 -19.10
C ASN A 176 -3.19 -4.16 -17.94
N ARG A 177 -3.70 -4.23 -16.71
CA ARG A 177 -2.86 -4.37 -15.50
C ARG A 177 -2.04 -5.66 -15.50
N ILE A 178 -2.59 -6.76 -16.00
CA ILE A 178 -1.88 -8.03 -16.15
C ILE A 178 -0.84 -7.94 -17.26
N LYS A 179 -1.16 -7.32 -18.40
CA LYS A 179 -0.22 -7.13 -19.52
C LYS A 179 0.99 -6.27 -19.15
N GLU A 180 0.80 -5.27 -18.27
CA GLU A 180 1.90 -4.46 -17.73
C GLU A 180 2.90 -5.30 -16.91
N ASP A 181 2.42 -6.23 -16.10
CA ASP A 181 3.24 -7.14 -15.29
C ASP A 181 2.49 -8.46 -15.04
N TYR A 182 2.91 -9.53 -15.71
CA TYR A 182 2.31 -10.86 -15.58
C TYR A 182 2.44 -11.48 -14.17
N LEU A 183 3.35 -11.00 -13.34
CA LEU A 183 3.42 -11.45 -11.94
C LEU A 183 2.18 -11.02 -11.13
N ARG A 184 1.42 -10.04 -11.61
CA ARG A 184 0.16 -9.66 -10.97
C ARG A 184 -0.87 -10.80 -11.00
N ILE A 185 -0.76 -11.73 -11.95
CA ILE A 185 -1.55 -12.97 -11.96
C ILE A 185 -1.27 -13.80 -10.69
N LEU A 186 0.00 -14.09 -10.42
CA LEU A 186 0.38 -14.87 -9.24
C LEU A 186 0.01 -14.13 -7.94
N ARG A 187 0.12 -12.80 -7.94
CA ARG A 187 -0.33 -11.97 -6.82
C ARG A 187 -1.85 -12.05 -6.65
N TYR A 188 -2.62 -11.98 -7.74
CA TYR A 188 -4.07 -12.15 -7.71
C TYR A 188 -4.46 -13.51 -7.09
N VAL A 189 -3.90 -14.61 -7.58
CA VAL A 189 -4.18 -15.96 -7.05
C VAL A 189 -3.85 -16.03 -5.56
N ARG A 190 -2.70 -15.51 -5.14
CA ARG A 190 -2.32 -15.47 -3.72
C ARG A 190 -3.32 -14.69 -2.87
N PHE A 191 -3.73 -13.49 -3.32
CA PHE A 191 -4.71 -12.69 -2.59
C PHE A 191 -6.09 -13.33 -2.62
N PHE A 192 -6.48 -13.92 -3.73
CA PHE A 192 -7.74 -14.62 -3.86
C PHE A 192 -7.84 -15.79 -2.86
N ILE A 193 -6.83 -16.66 -2.79
CA ILE A 193 -6.80 -17.79 -1.85
C ILE A 193 -6.85 -17.30 -0.39
N ASN A 194 -6.16 -16.20 -0.06
CA ASN A 194 -6.04 -15.76 1.33
C ASN A 194 -7.21 -14.89 1.80
N TYR A 195 -7.89 -14.18 0.91
CA TYR A 195 -8.83 -13.13 1.29
C TYR A 195 -10.20 -13.26 0.64
N SER A 196 -10.35 -14.07 -0.42
CA SER A 196 -11.64 -14.23 -1.09
C SER A 196 -12.38 -15.46 -0.60
N ASN A 197 -13.71 -15.33 -0.54
CA ASN A 197 -14.67 -16.43 -0.38
C ASN A 197 -15.64 -16.47 -1.56
N GLN A 198 -15.34 -15.73 -2.63
CA GLN A 198 -16.16 -15.64 -3.84
C GLN A 198 -15.73 -16.68 -4.88
N SER A 199 -16.53 -16.83 -5.94
CA SER A 199 -16.11 -17.56 -7.14
C SER A 199 -15.09 -16.76 -7.94
N HIS A 200 -14.17 -17.45 -8.62
CA HIS A 200 -13.20 -16.83 -9.51
C HIS A 200 -13.88 -16.06 -10.65
N ASP A 201 -13.31 -14.91 -11.01
CA ASP A 201 -13.65 -14.23 -12.25
C ASP A 201 -13.10 -15.04 -13.42
N LEU A 202 -14.02 -15.55 -14.26
CA LEU A 202 -13.67 -16.36 -15.43
C LEU A 202 -12.79 -15.59 -16.45
N ASN A 203 -12.98 -14.28 -16.58
CA ASN A 203 -12.17 -13.47 -17.50
C ASN A 203 -10.71 -13.43 -17.04
N ILE A 204 -10.47 -13.28 -15.74
CA ILE A 204 -9.11 -13.35 -15.18
C ILE A 204 -8.55 -14.76 -15.37
N CYS A 205 -9.35 -15.82 -15.16
CA CYS A 205 -8.91 -17.20 -15.39
C CYS A 205 -8.48 -17.44 -16.83
N LEU A 206 -9.19 -16.89 -17.83
CA LEU A 206 -8.84 -17.02 -19.24
C LEU A 206 -7.50 -16.36 -19.58
N LEU A 207 -7.12 -15.27 -18.89
CA LEU A 207 -5.81 -14.64 -19.06
C LEU A 207 -4.64 -15.50 -18.59
N TYR A 208 -4.87 -16.49 -17.69
CA TYR A 208 -3.85 -17.49 -17.31
C TYR A 208 -3.57 -18.50 -18.40
N THR A 209 -4.60 -18.83 -19.21
CA THR A 209 -4.51 -19.88 -20.23
C THR A 209 -4.11 -19.33 -21.59
N SER A 210 -4.11 -18.01 -21.74
CA SER A 210 -3.63 -17.36 -22.97
C SER A 210 -2.09 -17.47 -23.03
N PRO A 211 -1.52 -17.96 -24.16
CA PRO A 211 -0.08 -18.06 -24.29
C PRO A 211 0.58 -16.69 -24.13
N SER A 212 1.61 -16.62 -23.30
CA SER A 212 2.42 -15.42 -23.13
C SER A 212 3.01 -15.01 -24.50
N PRO A 213 3.20 -13.71 -24.77
CA PRO A 213 3.94 -13.26 -25.94
C PRO A 213 5.32 -13.91 -26.08
N ARG A 214 5.93 -14.35 -24.96
CA ARG A 214 7.19 -15.12 -24.96
C ARG A 214 6.99 -16.55 -25.46
N ASP A 215 5.87 -17.18 -25.17
CA ASP A 215 5.56 -18.55 -25.63
C ASP A 215 5.29 -18.60 -27.13
N LEU A 216 4.74 -17.52 -27.68
CA LEU A 216 4.53 -17.35 -29.12
C LEU A 216 5.84 -17.17 -29.91
N SER A 217 6.91 -16.67 -29.26
CA SER A 217 8.21 -16.48 -29.90
C SER A 217 9.04 -17.77 -29.98
N THR A 218 8.78 -18.73 -29.08
CA THR A 218 9.49 -20.02 -29.06
C THR A 218 8.88 -21.07 -30.01
N SER A 219 7.66 -20.86 -30.51
CA SER A 219 7.00 -21.77 -31.45
C SER A 219 7.46 -21.63 -32.91
N ARG A 220 8.34 -20.70 -33.23
CA ARG A 220 8.98 -20.54 -34.53
C ARG A 220 10.38 -21.15 -34.54
N MET A 221 10.52 -22.46 -34.31
CA MET A 221 11.68 -23.17 -34.79
C MET A 221 11.42 -23.51 -36.27
N PRO A 222 12.28 -23.13 -37.21
CA PRO A 222 12.18 -23.60 -38.56
C PRO A 222 12.43 -25.11 -38.53
N SER A 223 11.50 -25.89 -39.08
CA SER A 223 11.76 -27.28 -39.43
C SER A 223 12.93 -27.29 -40.40
N SER A 224 14.08 -27.76 -39.99
CA SER A 224 15.18 -28.08 -40.88
C SER A 224 14.75 -29.22 -41.78
N ALA A 225 14.64 -28.90 -43.07
CA ALA A 225 14.60 -29.89 -44.13
C ALA A 225 15.99 -30.51 -44.32
#